data_0934d176db1813222be57d2bced5ddc4
#
_entry.id   0934d176db1813222be57d2bced5ddc4
#
_cell.length_a   1.000
_cell.length_b   1.000
_cell.length_c   1.000
_cell.angle_alpha   90.00
_cell.angle_beta   90.00
_cell.angle_gamma   90.00
#
_symmetry.space_group_name_H-M   'P 1'
#
loop_
_entity.id
_entity.type
_entity.pdbx_description
1 polymer ?
#
loop_
_entity_poly.entity_id
_entity_poly.type
_entity_poly.pdbx_seq_one_letter_code
_entity_poly.pdbx_strand_id
1 'polypeptide(L)'
;MDILENLRFKDISRLLVKEYETGIFRSIRNRAHNGFIFCSKGELRYSMNGKKHICNQQHVILAPKGCNYDFVVESASHIFIIDFELDEGIFKEMYSFTINESESYWHEYLNMEKRIFGLASYKLTNLSVLYDITAHINSYGYYVKKYKIIENSERFLEENLYNSKISIQEIADQSNISEVYFRRLFKEKYGISPMRYINVNRLKRAKNLLIEDEMSISEISQYCGFLDGYSFSRVFKKWVGISPSEYKKDMQFRNC
;
A
#
# COMPACT_ATOMS: atom_id res chain seq x y z
N MET A 1 -12.82 19.26 1.71
CA MET A 1 -11.94 19.96 0.75
C MET A 1 -10.55 19.45 1.01
N ASP A 2 -9.94 18.84 0.02
CA ASP A 2 -8.64 18.20 0.21
C ASP A 2 -7.55 19.29 0.32
N ILE A 3 -6.80 19.30 1.41
CA ILE A 3 -5.78 20.32 1.66
C ILE A 3 -4.71 20.30 0.55
N LEU A 4 -4.38 19.12 0.03
CA LEU A 4 -3.35 18.95 -0.98
C LEU A 4 -3.71 19.62 -2.32
N GLU A 5 -4.99 19.61 -2.70
CA GLU A 5 -5.46 20.24 -3.96
C GLU A 5 -5.35 21.77 -3.95
N ASN A 6 -5.26 22.36 -2.75
CA ASN A 6 -5.19 23.81 -2.58
C ASN A 6 -3.79 24.36 -2.36
N LEU A 7 -2.76 23.50 -2.32
CA LEU A 7 -1.39 23.96 -2.21
C LEU A 7 -0.95 24.62 -3.53
N ARG A 8 -0.37 25.83 -3.43
CA ARG A 8 0.23 26.55 -4.54
C ARG A 8 1.68 26.82 -4.18
N PHE A 9 2.57 25.97 -4.69
CA PHE A 9 3.99 26.04 -4.36
C PHE A 9 4.66 27.21 -5.08
N LYS A 10 5.44 27.98 -4.33
CA LYS A 10 6.24 29.10 -4.83
C LYS A 10 7.68 28.70 -5.06
N ASP A 11 8.26 28.01 -4.09
CA ASP A 11 9.66 27.56 -4.15
C ASP A 11 9.94 26.46 -3.12
N ILE A 12 11.06 25.76 -3.30
CA ILE A 12 11.65 24.88 -2.27
C ILE A 12 12.58 25.73 -1.43
N SER A 13 12.30 25.79 -0.14
CA SER A 13 13.12 26.59 0.80
C SER A 13 14.34 25.82 1.29
N ARG A 14 14.20 24.50 1.49
CA ARG A 14 15.25 23.69 2.09
C ARG A 14 15.00 22.21 1.93
N LEU A 15 16.07 21.46 1.73
CA LEU A 15 16.11 20.00 1.82
C LEU A 15 16.94 19.59 3.05
N LEU A 16 16.45 18.62 3.83
CA LEU A 16 17.11 18.15 5.04
C LEU A 16 17.01 16.64 5.18
N VAL A 17 18.09 16.03 5.61
CA VAL A 17 18.12 14.65 6.09
C VAL A 17 18.46 14.65 7.57
N LYS A 18 17.81 13.80 8.34
CA LYS A 18 18.06 13.63 9.78
C LYS A 18 18.01 12.14 10.13
N GLU A 19 18.93 11.76 10.96
CA GLU A 19 18.93 10.46 11.62
C GLU A 19 18.70 10.64 13.11
N TYR A 20 17.89 9.76 13.68
CA TYR A 20 17.56 9.79 15.09
C TYR A 20 17.64 8.40 15.69
N GLU A 21 18.16 8.32 16.89
CA GLU A 21 18.12 7.10 17.71
C GLU A 21 16.77 6.97 18.44
N THR A 22 16.42 5.74 18.81
CA THR A 22 15.20 5.42 19.56
C THR A 22 15.15 6.18 20.89
N GLY A 23 13.95 6.60 21.29
CA GLY A 23 13.69 7.27 22.57
C GLY A 23 13.99 8.78 22.57
N ILE A 24 14.49 9.35 21.48
CA ILE A 24 14.71 10.80 21.40
C ILE A 24 13.36 11.52 21.43
N PHE A 25 13.25 12.49 22.32
CA PHE A 25 12.15 13.47 22.37
C PHE A 25 12.65 14.82 21.89
N ARG A 26 11.86 15.52 21.07
CA ARG A 26 12.15 16.87 20.60
C ARG A 26 10.91 17.74 20.60
N SER A 27 11.12 19.00 20.94
CA SER A 27 10.13 20.07 20.84
C SER A 27 10.54 21.04 19.75
N ILE A 28 9.69 21.26 18.79
CA ILE A 28 9.86 22.27 17.74
C ILE A 28 8.92 23.44 18.06
N ARG A 29 9.48 24.62 18.06
CA ARG A 29 8.72 25.85 18.33
C ARG A 29 8.89 26.81 17.16
N ASN A 30 7.77 27.41 16.73
CA ASN A 30 7.73 28.37 15.63
C ASN A 30 8.46 27.84 14.37
N ARG A 31 8.00 26.69 13.82
CA ARG A 31 8.59 26.06 12.64
C ARG A 31 8.80 27.08 11.52
N ALA A 32 10.02 27.13 10.96
CA ALA A 32 10.41 28.16 10.00
C ALA A 32 9.71 28.07 8.63
N HIS A 33 9.38 26.85 8.17
CA HIS A 33 8.85 26.57 6.82
C HIS A 33 7.67 25.62 6.86
N ASN A 34 6.82 25.66 5.83
CA ASN A 34 5.94 24.54 5.53
C ASN A 34 6.79 23.36 5.01
N GLY A 35 6.37 22.12 5.22
CA GLY A 35 7.17 21.02 4.69
C GLY A 35 6.51 19.68 4.77
N PHE A 36 6.90 18.82 3.84
CA PHE A 36 6.67 17.38 3.91
C PHE A 36 7.80 16.71 4.70
N ILE A 37 7.44 15.85 5.63
CA ILE A 37 8.37 15.05 6.43
C ILE A 37 8.11 13.59 6.09
N PHE A 38 9.07 12.94 5.46
CA PHE A 38 9.05 11.53 5.11
C PHE A 38 9.97 10.74 6.04
N CYS A 39 9.66 9.46 6.22
CA CYS A 39 10.49 8.53 6.98
C CYS A 39 10.80 7.31 6.11
N SER A 40 12.06 7.13 5.72
CA SER A 40 12.50 5.97 4.94
C SER A 40 12.82 4.74 5.80
N LYS A 41 13.03 4.94 7.10
CA LYS A 41 13.29 3.86 8.07
C LYS A 41 12.83 4.29 9.46
N GLY A 42 12.24 3.38 10.22
CA GLY A 42 11.83 3.62 11.59
C GLY A 42 10.44 4.26 11.70
N GLU A 43 10.15 4.81 12.88
CA GLU A 43 8.86 5.45 13.18
C GLU A 43 9.05 6.62 14.15
N LEU A 44 8.36 7.73 13.85
CA LEU A 44 8.25 8.89 14.72
C LEU A 44 6.77 9.18 15.00
N ARG A 45 6.47 9.58 16.22
CA ARG A 45 5.13 10.03 16.61
C ARG A 45 5.15 11.51 16.92
N TYR A 46 4.44 12.27 16.13
CA TYR A 46 4.27 13.72 16.29
C TYR A 46 3.02 14.03 17.11
N SER A 47 3.06 15.09 17.90
CA SER A 47 1.92 15.61 18.67
C SER A 47 1.80 17.12 18.47
N MET A 48 0.64 17.56 18.00
CA MET A 48 0.31 18.98 17.81
C MET A 48 -1.14 19.22 18.24
N ASN A 49 -1.36 20.18 19.15
CA ASN A 49 -2.69 20.53 19.65
C ASN A 49 -3.51 19.33 20.15
N GLY A 50 -2.86 18.36 20.82
CA GLY A 50 -3.49 17.14 21.32
C GLY A 50 -3.74 16.06 20.27
N LYS A 51 -3.57 16.35 18.98
CA LYS A 51 -3.66 15.37 17.91
C LYS A 51 -2.32 14.66 17.72
N LYS A 52 -2.37 13.34 17.49
CA LYS A 52 -1.18 12.50 17.24
C LYS A 52 -1.12 12.11 15.77
N HIS A 53 0.09 12.13 15.22
CA HIS A 53 0.37 11.75 13.83
C HIS A 53 1.58 10.81 13.80
N ILE A 54 1.52 9.80 12.95
CA ILE A 54 2.61 8.85 12.75
C ILE A 54 3.35 9.22 11.47
N CYS A 55 4.68 9.15 11.51
CA CYS A 55 5.56 9.24 10.36
C CYS A 55 6.43 7.98 10.29
N ASN A 56 6.23 7.20 9.26
CA ASN A 56 6.98 5.97 8.97
C ASN A 56 7.01 5.74 7.44
N GLN A 57 7.42 4.57 6.98
CA GLN A 57 7.51 4.28 5.53
C GLN A 57 6.17 4.41 4.80
N GLN A 58 5.05 4.32 5.52
CA GLN A 58 3.69 4.37 4.94
C GLN A 58 2.94 5.67 5.25
N HIS A 59 3.55 6.59 6.02
CA HIS A 59 2.89 7.83 6.42
C HIS A 59 3.84 9.02 6.31
N VAL A 60 3.41 10.01 5.55
CA VAL A 60 4.08 11.31 5.41
C VAL A 60 3.35 12.36 6.23
N ILE A 61 4.11 13.27 6.83
CA ILE A 61 3.57 14.42 7.56
C ILE A 61 3.67 15.68 6.69
N LEU A 62 2.59 16.44 6.63
CA LEU A 62 2.57 17.82 6.16
C LEU A 62 2.53 18.74 7.38
N ALA A 63 3.62 19.46 7.64
CA ALA A 63 3.78 20.33 8.79
C ALA A 63 3.72 21.82 8.40
N PRO A 64 2.86 22.66 9.07
CA PRO A 64 2.73 24.07 8.73
C PRO A 64 3.87 24.92 9.29
N LYS A 65 4.18 26.03 8.60
CA LYS A 65 5.01 27.11 9.09
C LYS A 65 4.38 27.75 10.35
N GLY A 66 5.19 28.20 11.28
CA GLY A 66 4.77 28.90 12.51
C GLY A 66 4.20 28.00 13.60
N CYS A 67 4.03 26.69 13.34
CA CYS A 67 3.45 25.79 14.32
C CYS A 67 4.45 25.35 15.41
N ASN A 68 3.87 24.90 16.54
CA ASN A 68 4.58 24.24 17.62
C ASN A 68 4.14 22.79 17.68
N TYR A 69 5.09 21.86 17.78
CA TYR A 69 4.81 20.43 17.95
C TYR A 69 5.95 19.73 18.67
N ASP A 70 5.61 18.60 19.24
CA ASP A 70 6.58 17.70 19.84
C ASP A 70 6.62 16.41 19.04
N PHE A 71 7.76 15.69 19.09
CA PHE A 71 7.83 14.34 18.55
C PHE A 71 8.72 13.43 19.39
N VAL A 72 8.37 12.15 19.35
CA VAL A 72 9.13 11.04 19.94
C VAL A 72 9.56 10.10 18.82
N VAL A 73 10.79 9.62 18.91
CA VAL A 73 11.34 8.60 18.01
C VAL A 73 11.06 7.23 18.62
N GLU A 74 10.09 6.51 18.08
CA GLU A 74 9.67 5.20 18.59
C GLU A 74 10.66 4.08 18.20
N SER A 75 11.31 4.22 17.05
CA SER A 75 12.41 3.36 16.61
C SER A 75 13.43 4.16 15.82
N ALA A 76 14.70 3.72 15.81
CA ALA A 76 15.78 4.40 15.09
C ALA A 76 15.37 4.75 13.66
N SER A 77 15.41 6.03 13.34
CA SER A 77 14.73 6.58 12.17
C SER A 77 15.64 7.39 11.28
N HIS A 78 15.43 7.25 9.96
CA HIS A 78 15.99 8.10 8.93
C HIS A 78 14.86 8.88 8.27
N ILE A 79 14.87 10.20 8.39
CA ILE A 79 13.86 11.09 7.82
C ILE A 79 14.49 12.03 6.80
N PHE A 80 13.69 12.41 5.80
CA PHE A 80 14.01 13.47 4.87
C PHE A 80 12.86 14.46 4.78
N ILE A 81 13.20 15.73 4.66
CA ILE A 81 12.27 16.85 4.75
C ILE A 81 12.41 17.70 3.51
N ILE A 82 11.31 18.01 2.87
CA ILE A 82 11.20 18.96 1.77
C ILE A 82 10.45 20.18 2.32
N ASP A 83 11.18 21.22 2.69
CA ASP A 83 10.60 22.47 3.13
C ASP A 83 10.34 23.38 1.93
N PHE A 84 9.17 24.03 1.90
CA PHE A 84 8.72 24.84 0.77
C PHE A 84 7.98 26.12 1.20
N GLU A 85 7.88 27.06 0.26
CA GLU A 85 7.04 28.24 0.34
C GLU A 85 5.78 28.06 -0.51
N LEU A 86 4.69 28.70 -0.07
CA LEU A 86 3.42 28.76 -0.80
C LEU A 86 3.17 30.18 -1.28
N ASP A 87 2.65 30.32 -2.50
CA ASP A 87 2.11 31.58 -3.01
C ASP A 87 0.75 31.89 -2.37
N GLU A 88 -0.09 30.85 -2.30
CA GLU A 88 -1.42 30.88 -1.73
C GLU A 88 -1.68 29.62 -0.92
N GLY A 89 -2.62 29.69 -0.02
CA GLY A 89 -3.00 28.55 0.82
C GLY A 89 -2.25 28.52 2.15
N ILE A 90 -2.92 28.91 3.23
CA ILE A 90 -2.40 28.80 4.59
C ILE A 90 -3.10 27.61 5.26
N PHE A 91 -2.33 26.63 5.68
CA PHE A 91 -2.82 25.59 6.58
C PHE A 91 -2.18 25.77 7.97
N LYS A 92 -2.96 25.53 9.01
CA LYS A 92 -2.54 25.77 10.40
C LYS A 92 -2.42 24.49 11.23
N GLU A 93 -2.87 23.38 10.68
CA GLU A 93 -2.84 22.06 11.32
C GLU A 93 -1.83 21.15 10.64
N MET A 94 -1.33 20.21 11.41
CA MET A 94 -0.51 19.11 10.89
C MET A 94 -1.44 18.05 10.29
N TYR A 95 -1.02 17.48 9.16
CA TYR A 95 -1.73 16.39 8.48
C TYR A 95 -0.82 15.19 8.31
N SER A 96 -1.38 14.01 8.41
CA SER A 96 -0.72 12.75 8.07
C SER A 96 -1.44 12.10 6.91
N PHE A 97 -0.70 11.71 5.88
CA PHE A 97 -1.24 11.04 4.69
C PHE A 97 -0.60 9.67 4.57
N THR A 98 -1.41 8.69 4.19
CA THR A 98 -0.92 7.35 3.85
C THR A 98 -0.30 7.39 2.46
N ILE A 99 0.88 6.78 2.32
CA ILE A 99 1.62 6.61 1.06
C ILE A 99 1.94 5.13 0.86
N ASN A 100 2.24 4.73 -0.37
CA ASN A 100 2.57 3.34 -0.65
C ASN A 100 3.89 2.95 0.03
N GLU A 101 4.97 3.61 -0.37
CA GLU A 101 6.30 3.45 0.22
C GLU A 101 7.08 4.76 0.08
N SER A 102 7.87 5.09 1.10
CA SER A 102 8.65 6.33 1.10
C SER A 102 9.89 6.29 0.18
N GLU A 103 10.28 5.12 -0.31
CA GLU A 103 11.51 4.94 -1.10
C GLU A 103 11.47 5.69 -2.44
N SER A 104 10.33 5.66 -3.14
CA SER A 104 10.16 6.42 -4.38
C SER A 104 10.34 7.94 -4.17
N TYR A 105 9.83 8.46 -3.06
CA TYR A 105 9.98 9.87 -2.68
C TYR A 105 11.42 10.21 -2.26
N TRP A 106 12.15 9.24 -1.71
CA TRP A 106 13.58 9.39 -1.40
C TRP A 106 14.41 9.59 -2.66
N HIS A 107 14.15 8.84 -3.72
CA HIS A 107 14.81 9.04 -5.03
C HIS A 107 14.53 10.43 -5.60
N GLU A 108 13.29 10.91 -5.54
CA GLU A 108 12.95 12.26 -5.98
C GLU A 108 13.64 13.34 -5.13
N TYR A 109 13.72 13.14 -3.80
CA TYR A 109 14.48 14.01 -2.91
C TYR A 109 15.95 14.13 -3.33
N LEU A 110 16.62 13.02 -3.58
CA LEU A 110 18.03 13.02 -4.04
C LEU A 110 18.21 13.72 -5.38
N ASN A 111 17.26 13.57 -6.29
CA ASN A 111 17.27 14.26 -7.57
C ASN A 111 17.09 15.77 -7.40
N MET A 112 16.21 16.21 -6.50
CA MET A 112 16.07 17.64 -6.16
C MET A 112 17.35 18.21 -5.56
N GLU A 113 17.97 17.49 -4.61
CA GLU A 113 19.22 17.92 -3.98
C GLU A 113 20.32 18.15 -5.01
N LYS A 114 20.53 17.21 -5.93
CA LYS A 114 21.50 17.36 -7.03
C LYS A 114 21.23 18.57 -7.93
N ARG A 115 19.96 18.90 -8.17
CA ARG A 115 19.55 20.04 -9.02
C ARG A 115 19.72 21.38 -8.32
N ILE A 116 19.50 21.46 -7.01
CA ILE A 116 19.67 22.70 -6.23
C ILE A 116 21.12 23.20 -6.28
N PHE A 117 22.09 22.31 -6.36
CA PHE A 117 23.51 22.64 -6.48
C PHE A 117 23.97 22.94 -7.90
N GLY A 118 23.10 22.82 -8.92
CA GLY A 118 23.41 23.02 -10.34
C GLY A 118 22.40 23.92 -11.07
N LEU A 119 22.79 25.10 -11.55
CA LEU A 119 22.17 25.97 -12.57
C LEU A 119 20.70 26.46 -12.42
N ALA A 120 20.45 27.66 -12.93
CA ALA A 120 19.25 28.50 -12.76
C ALA A 120 17.88 27.94 -13.25
N SER A 121 17.83 26.79 -13.94
CA SER A 121 16.57 26.20 -14.44
C SER A 121 15.91 25.20 -13.46
N TYR A 122 16.52 24.95 -12.31
CA TYR A 122 16.05 23.93 -11.36
C TYR A 122 14.70 24.25 -10.70
N LYS A 123 14.34 25.53 -10.58
CA LYS A 123 13.14 25.96 -9.86
C LYS A 123 11.88 25.34 -10.43
N LEU A 124 11.64 25.49 -11.74
CA LEU A 124 10.43 24.92 -12.38
C LEU A 124 10.39 23.40 -12.29
N THR A 125 11.55 22.76 -12.47
CA THR A 125 11.65 21.30 -12.38
C THR A 125 11.37 20.81 -10.96
N ASN A 126 11.88 21.47 -9.94
CA ASN A 126 11.64 21.11 -8.54
C ASN A 126 10.21 21.39 -8.13
N LEU A 127 9.58 22.46 -8.65
CA LEU A 127 8.14 22.69 -8.44
C LEU A 127 7.29 21.61 -9.09
N SER A 128 7.61 21.16 -10.32
CA SER A 128 6.88 20.06 -10.94
C SER A 128 6.96 18.78 -10.09
N VAL A 129 8.14 18.46 -9.54
CA VAL A 129 8.29 17.31 -8.63
C VAL A 129 7.47 17.45 -7.35
N LEU A 130 7.38 18.67 -6.76
CA LEU A 130 6.50 18.91 -5.61
C LEU A 130 5.02 18.66 -5.94
N TYR A 131 4.57 19.13 -7.12
CA TYR A 131 3.21 18.85 -7.58
C TYR A 131 2.98 17.37 -7.86
N ASP A 132 3.95 16.67 -8.45
CA ASP A 132 3.88 15.22 -8.68
C ASP A 132 3.82 14.42 -7.36
N ILE A 133 4.68 14.75 -6.40
CA ILE A 133 4.64 14.17 -5.05
C ILE A 133 3.26 14.38 -4.42
N THR A 134 2.73 15.60 -4.49
CA THR A 134 1.42 15.95 -3.92
C THR A 134 0.29 15.20 -4.59
N ALA A 135 0.32 15.09 -5.92
CA ALA A 135 -0.65 14.32 -6.70
C ALA A 135 -0.60 12.82 -6.36
N HIS A 136 0.60 12.24 -6.20
CA HIS A 136 0.77 10.85 -5.78
C HIS A 136 0.22 10.59 -4.37
N ILE A 137 0.53 11.47 -3.39
CA ILE A 137 0.00 11.36 -2.03
C ILE A 137 -1.53 11.40 -2.05
N ASN A 138 -2.11 12.35 -2.80
CA ASN A 138 -3.56 12.52 -2.90
C ASN A 138 -4.23 11.31 -3.57
N SER A 139 -3.69 10.85 -4.69
CA SER A 139 -4.24 9.70 -5.42
C SER A 139 -4.16 8.40 -4.62
N TYR A 140 -3.06 8.17 -3.90
CA TYR A 140 -2.91 7.01 -3.03
C TYR A 140 -3.86 7.06 -1.83
N GLY A 141 -4.03 8.22 -1.21
CA GLY A 141 -5.02 8.43 -0.15
C GLY A 141 -6.45 8.13 -0.62
N TYR A 142 -6.81 8.56 -1.82
CA TYR A 142 -8.08 8.22 -2.45
C TYR A 142 -8.20 6.71 -2.71
N TYR A 143 -7.15 6.07 -3.24
CA TYR A 143 -7.10 4.62 -3.47
C TYR A 143 -7.35 3.85 -2.17
N VAL A 144 -6.60 4.14 -1.12
CA VAL A 144 -6.75 3.47 0.19
C VAL A 144 -8.16 3.65 0.74
N LYS A 145 -8.70 4.88 0.75
CA LYS A 145 -10.06 5.16 1.22
C LYS A 145 -11.11 4.39 0.42
N LYS A 146 -10.96 4.33 -0.90
CA LYS A 146 -11.89 3.63 -1.80
C LYS A 146 -11.95 2.14 -1.52
N TYR A 147 -10.79 1.50 -1.33
CA TYR A 147 -10.72 0.04 -1.14
C TYR A 147 -10.83 -0.41 0.32
N LYS A 148 -10.76 0.51 1.28
CA LYS A 148 -11.02 0.21 2.69
C LYS A 148 -12.39 -0.40 2.91
N ILE A 149 -13.36 -0.05 2.05
CA ILE A 149 -14.73 -0.58 2.14
C ILE A 149 -14.81 -2.11 1.95
N ILE A 150 -13.85 -2.73 1.24
CA ILE A 150 -13.81 -4.18 1.01
C ILE A 150 -12.80 -4.92 1.89
N GLU A 151 -12.15 -4.26 2.83
CA GLU A 151 -11.08 -4.83 3.66
C GLU A 151 -11.56 -6.04 4.49
N ASN A 152 -12.76 -5.96 5.09
CA ASN A 152 -13.35 -7.08 5.82
C ASN A 152 -13.68 -8.25 4.90
N SER A 153 -14.22 -7.97 3.72
CA SER A 153 -14.49 -8.97 2.69
C SER A 153 -13.22 -9.67 2.21
N GLU A 154 -12.14 -8.94 2.03
CA GLU A 154 -10.84 -9.47 1.62
C GLU A 154 -10.27 -10.41 2.69
N ARG A 155 -10.27 -9.98 3.94
CA ARG A 155 -9.83 -10.81 5.06
C ARG A 155 -10.64 -12.10 5.16
N PHE A 156 -11.97 -12.01 5.10
CA PHE A 156 -12.83 -13.18 5.12
C PHE A 156 -12.59 -14.13 3.94
N LEU A 157 -12.35 -13.57 2.74
CA LEU A 157 -12.01 -14.35 1.55
C LEU A 157 -10.70 -15.13 1.76
N GLU A 158 -9.66 -14.47 2.27
CA GLU A 158 -8.35 -15.11 2.53
C GLU A 158 -8.46 -16.25 3.56
N GLU A 159 -9.19 -16.03 4.66
CA GLU A 159 -9.43 -17.02 5.72
C GLU A 159 -10.23 -18.23 5.20
N ASN A 160 -11.06 -18.04 4.16
CA ASN A 160 -11.98 -19.05 3.64
C ASN A 160 -11.66 -19.52 2.20
N LEU A 161 -10.46 -19.26 1.68
CA LEU A 161 -10.06 -19.64 0.31
C LEU A 161 -10.34 -21.11 -0.02
N TYR A 162 -10.15 -21.99 0.94
CA TYR A 162 -10.28 -23.45 0.79
C TYR A 162 -11.60 -24.02 1.32
N ASN A 163 -12.53 -23.18 1.70
CA ASN A 163 -13.90 -23.58 2.02
C ASN A 163 -14.70 -23.81 0.74
N SER A 164 -15.07 -25.08 0.46
CA SER A 164 -15.80 -25.44 -0.78
C SER A 164 -17.17 -24.77 -0.92
N LYS A 165 -17.76 -24.32 0.20
CA LYS A 165 -19.11 -23.71 0.26
C LYS A 165 -19.07 -22.19 0.21
N ILE A 166 -17.90 -21.55 0.18
CA ILE A 166 -17.80 -20.09 0.17
C ILE A 166 -18.53 -19.50 -1.06
N SER A 167 -19.35 -18.50 -0.82
CA SER A 167 -20.06 -17.75 -1.86
C SER A 167 -19.55 -16.30 -1.92
N ILE A 168 -19.64 -15.70 -3.09
CA ILE A 168 -19.25 -14.29 -3.26
C ILE A 168 -20.18 -13.35 -2.50
N GLN A 169 -21.44 -13.75 -2.34
CA GLN A 169 -22.42 -13.00 -1.54
C GLN A 169 -21.97 -12.96 -0.06
N GLU A 170 -21.63 -14.11 0.54
CA GLU A 170 -21.11 -14.15 1.92
C GLU A 170 -19.88 -13.30 2.12
N ILE A 171 -18.98 -13.29 1.13
CA ILE A 171 -17.79 -12.42 1.16
C ILE A 171 -18.20 -10.94 1.15
N ALA A 172 -19.11 -10.54 0.28
CA ALA A 172 -19.59 -9.16 0.17
C ALA A 172 -20.30 -8.68 1.44
N ASP A 173 -21.06 -9.57 2.08
CA ASP A 173 -21.81 -9.30 3.31
C ASP A 173 -20.90 -8.91 4.48
N GLN A 174 -19.64 -9.36 4.52
CA GLN A 174 -18.66 -8.98 5.54
C GLN A 174 -18.34 -7.47 5.55
N SER A 175 -18.57 -6.82 4.43
CA SER A 175 -18.38 -5.37 4.28
C SER A 175 -19.70 -4.61 4.17
N ASN A 176 -20.86 -5.28 4.36
CA ASN A 176 -22.22 -4.73 4.21
C ASN A 176 -22.43 -4.07 2.84
N ILE A 177 -21.97 -4.71 1.76
CA ILE A 177 -22.13 -4.24 0.38
C ILE A 177 -22.75 -5.32 -0.50
N SER A 178 -23.32 -4.91 -1.65
CA SER A 178 -23.87 -5.87 -2.61
C SER A 178 -22.75 -6.68 -3.29
N GLU A 179 -23.05 -7.93 -3.67
CA GLU A 179 -22.15 -8.78 -4.44
C GLU A 179 -21.66 -8.11 -5.72
N VAL A 180 -22.54 -7.40 -6.44
CA VAL A 180 -22.21 -6.68 -7.68
C VAL A 180 -21.17 -5.59 -7.42
N TYR A 181 -21.34 -4.84 -6.34
CA TYR A 181 -20.41 -3.78 -5.96
C TYR A 181 -19.06 -4.35 -5.52
N PHE A 182 -19.07 -5.41 -4.70
CA PHE A 182 -17.85 -6.13 -4.32
C PHE A 182 -17.07 -6.66 -5.53
N ARG A 183 -17.75 -7.38 -6.45
CA ARG A 183 -17.11 -7.89 -7.68
C ARG A 183 -16.45 -6.81 -8.50
N ARG A 184 -17.08 -5.64 -8.62
CA ARG A 184 -16.53 -4.48 -9.33
C ARG A 184 -15.27 -3.96 -8.66
N LEU A 185 -15.34 -3.65 -7.35
CA LEU A 185 -14.21 -3.10 -6.59
C LEU A 185 -13.04 -4.09 -6.53
N PHE A 186 -13.34 -5.37 -6.29
CA PHE A 186 -12.31 -6.40 -6.25
C PHE A 186 -11.59 -6.56 -7.58
N LYS A 187 -12.35 -6.61 -8.69
CA LYS A 187 -11.77 -6.70 -10.04
C LYS A 187 -10.94 -5.44 -10.38
N GLU A 188 -11.40 -4.28 -9.95
CA GLU A 188 -10.66 -3.02 -10.15
C GLU A 188 -9.34 -3.03 -9.37
N LYS A 189 -9.35 -3.52 -8.13
CA LYS A 189 -8.16 -3.59 -7.26
C LYS A 189 -7.15 -4.64 -7.70
N TYR A 190 -7.63 -5.86 -8.01
CA TYR A 190 -6.77 -7.02 -8.28
C TYR A 190 -6.63 -7.39 -9.77
N GLY A 191 -7.33 -6.69 -10.67
CA GLY A 191 -7.33 -6.98 -12.12
C GLY A 191 -8.12 -8.22 -12.51
N ILE A 192 -8.57 -9.05 -11.57
CA ILE A 192 -9.30 -10.31 -11.80
C ILE A 192 -10.54 -10.42 -10.91
N SER A 193 -11.52 -11.22 -11.32
CA SER A 193 -12.71 -11.44 -10.51
C SER A 193 -12.41 -12.22 -9.22
N PRO A 194 -13.22 -12.06 -8.14
CA PRO A 194 -13.03 -12.79 -6.88
C PRO A 194 -13.00 -14.31 -7.09
N MET A 195 -13.91 -14.87 -7.90
CA MET A 195 -13.94 -16.31 -8.16
C MET A 195 -12.69 -16.79 -8.91
N ARG A 196 -12.17 -15.94 -9.82
CA ARG A 196 -10.89 -16.22 -10.48
C ARG A 196 -9.73 -16.24 -9.49
N TYR A 197 -9.71 -15.30 -8.59
CA TYR A 197 -8.70 -15.21 -7.51
C TYR A 197 -8.73 -16.48 -6.64
N ILE A 198 -9.91 -16.89 -6.17
CA ILE A 198 -10.11 -18.13 -5.39
C ILE A 198 -9.56 -19.33 -6.16
N ASN A 199 -9.95 -19.50 -7.42
CA ASN A 199 -9.52 -20.65 -8.25
C ASN A 199 -8.00 -20.67 -8.47
N VAL A 200 -7.37 -19.52 -8.71
CA VAL A 200 -5.90 -19.43 -8.88
C VAL A 200 -5.18 -19.92 -7.62
N ASN A 201 -5.61 -19.47 -6.44
CA ASN A 201 -5.00 -19.86 -5.17
C ASN A 201 -5.23 -21.35 -4.85
N ARG A 202 -6.45 -21.87 -5.09
CA ARG A 202 -6.75 -23.30 -4.95
C ARG A 202 -5.90 -24.17 -5.86
N LEU A 203 -5.75 -23.77 -7.13
CA LEU A 203 -4.91 -24.48 -8.09
C LEU A 203 -3.43 -24.41 -7.76
N LYS A 204 -2.95 -23.29 -7.24
CA LYS A 204 -1.56 -23.15 -6.76
C LYS A 204 -1.28 -24.17 -5.65
N ARG A 205 -2.17 -24.28 -4.66
CA ARG A 205 -2.07 -25.28 -3.59
C ARG A 205 -2.14 -26.71 -4.13
N ALA A 206 -3.10 -26.97 -5.04
CA ALA A 206 -3.26 -28.29 -5.64
C ALA A 206 -2.02 -28.77 -6.40
N LYS A 207 -1.34 -27.88 -7.13
CA LYS A 207 -0.08 -28.21 -7.82
C LYS A 207 0.99 -28.68 -6.85
N ASN A 208 1.13 -28.03 -5.69
CA ASN A 208 2.10 -28.43 -4.68
C ASN A 208 1.78 -29.83 -4.15
N LEU A 209 0.53 -30.07 -3.75
CA LEU A 209 0.09 -31.37 -3.22
C LEU A 209 0.19 -32.51 -4.27
N LEU A 210 0.00 -32.21 -5.55
CA LEU A 210 0.18 -33.20 -6.63
C LEU A 210 1.65 -33.61 -6.82
N ILE A 211 2.60 -32.74 -6.47
CA ILE A 211 4.03 -33.01 -6.53
C ILE A 211 4.49 -33.85 -5.33
N GLU A 212 3.95 -33.57 -4.13
CA GLU A 212 4.27 -34.30 -2.89
C GLU A 212 3.83 -35.77 -2.93
N ASP A 213 2.86 -36.14 -3.78
CA ASP A 213 2.39 -37.49 -4.09
C ASP A 213 1.79 -38.30 -2.91
N GLU A 214 1.54 -37.66 -1.78
CA GLU A 214 1.05 -38.32 -0.55
C GLU A 214 -0.49 -38.52 -0.56
N MET A 215 -1.21 -37.83 -1.44
CA MET A 215 -2.68 -37.77 -1.45
C MET A 215 -3.27 -38.23 -2.78
N SER A 216 -4.46 -38.82 -2.73
CA SER A 216 -5.28 -39.10 -3.91
C SER A 216 -5.81 -37.81 -4.54
N ILE A 217 -6.17 -37.85 -5.82
CA ILE A 217 -6.79 -36.72 -6.54
C ILE A 217 -8.07 -36.24 -5.85
N SER A 218 -8.84 -37.17 -5.27
CA SER A 218 -10.08 -36.86 -4.56
C SER A 218 -9.80 -36.09 -3.25
N GLU A 219 -8.82 -36.54 -2.47
CA GLU A 219 -8.40 -35.86 -1.25
C GLU A 219 -7.83 -34.46 -1.53
N ILE A 220 -6.97 -34.35 -2.54
CA ILE A 220 -6.43 -33.04 -2.99
C ILE A 220 -7.56 -32.09 -3.39
N SER A 221 -8.57 -32.59 -4.11
CA SER A 221 -9.75 -31.79 -4.50
C SER A 221 -10.45 -31.20 -3.27
N GLN A 222 -10.76 -32.01 -2.28
CA GLN A 222 -11.42 -31.58 -1.05
C GLN A 222 -10.53 -30.62 -0.24
N TYR A 223 -9.24 -30.94 -0.09
CA TYR A 223 -8.28 -30.14 0.67
C TYR A 223 -8.03 -28.77 0.06
N CYS A 224 -8.20 -28.67 -1.27
CA CYS A 224 -8.10 -27.39 -1.99
C CYS A 224 -9.43 -26.64 -2.09
N GLY A 225 -10.51 -27.14 -1.47
CA GLY A 225 -11.80 -26.44 -1.38
C GLY A 225 -12.67 -26.56 -2.62
N PHE A 226 -12.51 -27.60 -3.44
CA PHE A 226 -13.46 -27.93 -4.51
C PHE A 226 -14.59 -28.83 -3.94
N LEU A 227 -15.79 -28.69 -4.52
CA LEU A 227 -16.95 -29.47 -4.08
C LEU A 227 -16.74 -30.97 -4.33
N ASP A 228 -16.12 -31.32 -5.45
CA ASP A 228 -15.86 -32.68 -5.88
C ASP A 228 -14.67 -32.78 -6.86
N GLY A 229 -14.18 -34.01 -7.07
CA GLY A 229 -13.05 -34.28 -7.96
C GLY A 229 -13.32 -33.96 -9.44
N TYR A 230 -14.57 -33.99 -9.89
CA TYR A 230 -14.95 -33.66 -11.25
C TYR A 230 -14.82 -32.14 -11.49
N SER A 231 -15.39 -31.32 -10.62
CA SER A 231 -15.25 -29.87 -10.64
C SER A 231 -13.80 -29.45 -10.59
N PHE A 232 -13.00 -30.05 -9.72
CA PHE A 232 -11.57 -29.85 -9.62
C PHE A 232 -10.85 -30.14 -10.93
N SER A 233 -11.05 -31.36 -11.47
CA SER A 233 -10.37 -31.80 -12.69
C SER A 233 -10.69 -30.92 -13.89
N ARG A 234 -11.95 -30.48 -14.01
CA ARG A 234 -12.39 -29.55 -15.07
C ARG A 234 -11.71 -28.18 -14.94
N VAL A 235 -11.68 -27.61 -13.73
CA VAL A 235 -11.04 -26.31 -13.48
C VAL A 235 -9.54 -26.43 -13.67
N PHE A 236 -8.91 -27.48 -13.16
CA PHE A 236 -7.48 -27.73 -13.29
C PHE A 236 -7.05 -27.84 -14.76
N LYS A 237 -7.74 -28.69 -15.54
CA LYS A 237 -7.46 -28.86 -16.98
C LYS A 237 -7.64 -27.56 -17.77
N LYS A 238 -8.68 -26.80 -17.46
CA LYS A 238 -8.93 -25.48 -18.08
C LYS A 238 -7.78 -24.50 -17.88
N TRP A 239 -7.12 -24.54 -16.71
CA TRP A 239 -6.10 -23.55 -16.34
C TRP A 239 -4.67 -24.02 -16.56
N VAL A 240 -4.43 -25.31 -16.44
CA VAL A 240 -3.10 -25.92 -16.53
C VAL A 240 -2.85 -26.55 -17.90
N GLY A 241 -3.93 -26.86 -18.64
CA GLY A 241 -3.89 -27.48 -19.97
C GLY A 241 -4.00 -29.01 -19.96
N ILE A 242 -3.60 -29.66 -18.85
CA ILE A 242 -3.65 -31.13 -18.68
C ILE A 242 -4.45 -31.49 -17.43
N SER A 243 -4.87 -32.75 -17.30
CA SER A 243 -5.60 -33.19 -16.10
C SER A 243 -4.70 -33.27 -14.86
N PRO A 244 -5.27 -33.25 -13.63
CA PRO A 244 -4.49 -33.46 -12.42
C PRO A 244 -3.68 -34.75 -12.40
N SER A 245 -4.25 -35.85 -12.94
CA SER A 245 -3.58 -37.14 -12.99
C SER A 245 -2.40 -37.16 -13.99
N GLU A 246 -2.54 -36.51 -15.13
CA GLU A 246 -1.45 -36.33 -16.10
C GLU A 246 -0.36 -35.44 -15.49
N TYR A 247 -0.74 -34.33 -14.83
CA TYR A 247 0.20 -33.44 -14.15
C TYR A 247 1.01 -34.16 -13.07
N LYS A 248 0.35 -34.97 -12.23
CA LYS A 248 0.99 -35.78 -11.20
C LYS A 248 2.03 -36.75 -11.81
N LYS A 249 1.68 -37.46 -12.86
CA LYS A 249 2.60 -38.35 -13.61
C LYS A 249 3.80 -37.59 -14.18
N ASP A 250 3.57 -36.50 -14.87
CA ASP A 250 4.65 -35.71 -15.49
C ASP A 250 5.66 -35.20 -14.45
N MET A 251 5.19 -34.82 -13.24
CA MET A 251 6.08 -34.35 -12.18
C MET A 251 6.88 -35.48 -11.53
N GLN A 252 6.31 -36.68 -11.39
CA GLN A 252 7.04 -37.87 -10.93
C GLN A 252 8.20 -38.21 -11.88
N PHE A 253 7.99 -38.17 -13.20
CA PHE A 253 9.05 -38.45 -14.20
C PHE A 253 10.16 -37.38 -14.21
N ARG A 254 9.88 -36.15 -13.78
CA ARG A 254 10.90 -35.06 -13.71
C ARG A 254 11.73 -35.07 -12.45
N ASN A 255 11.28 -35.74 -11.41
CA ASN A 255 11.96 -35.82 -10.10
C ASN A 255 12.73 -37.15 -9.94
N CYS A 256 12.68 -38.07 -10.91
CA CYS A 256 13.54 -39.26 -11.04
C CYS A 256 14.68 -38.98 -12.01
#